data_a0db03818f327219aadb421fc852a103
#
_entry.id   a0db03818f327219aadb421fc852a103
#
_cell.length_a   1.000
_cell.length_b   1.000
_cell.length_c   1.000
_cell.angle_alpha   90.00
_cell.angle_beta   90.00
_cell.angle_gamma   90.00
#
_symmetry.space_group_name_H-M   'P 1'
#
loop_
_entity.id
_entity.type
_entity.pdbx_description
1 polymer ?
#
loop_
_entity_poly.entity_id
_entity_poly.type
_entity_poly.pdbx_seq_one_letter_code
_entity_poly.pdbx_strand_id
1 'polypeptide(L)'
;MGMNDAQHPVIRDPHAPANMVDSMDFATQRAVHDPLAALGSAPGKERTAEPVVDFDRGLSYDLDRGLARLDPLTVRPRISSRVLCAVFGLLMIAAAFGIWWLCVHTENGQSYDEIVWKQLPSNLPGWASGVMNVVAQSWLVIAVSCVLGALGVVAAAVRRRWWLVGQIAVLAALCWASTLLKGVLPRPFIIQTDSPVVNSAPSGHTVLAAAAAVVLLIAVPRAVRALAAVVGGTWTVLVGVSVMVGQWHRTSDVLMSILLVVGLTLIVLAFTRTSGMDDPGRRVSSVSVQIVGSVLITGGLLLMLYSAYVIWQVLPGLNVIASWAVQGSIVSSVVGIIGVTALAFGLLLALRHITAAPLSRLGLIGAPPAPPVQGAQRGTR
;
A
#
# COMPACT_ATOMS: atom_id res chain seq x y z
N MET A 1 -32.42 47.43 -52.71
CA MET A 1 -31.17 47.99 -53.28
C MET A 1 -30.08 47.34 -52.51
N GLY A 2 -29.51 46.33 -52.98
CA GLY A 2 -28.57 46.05 -54.06
C GLY A 2 -27.32 45.55 -53.38
N MET A 3 -27.10 44.21 -53.39
CA MET A 3 -26.07 43.50 -54.17
C MET A 3 -24.64 43.92 -53.84
N ASN A 4 -23.81 43.01 -53.32
CA ASN A 4 -22.80 42.32 -54.15
C ASN A 4 -22.08 41.21 -53.35
N ASP A 5 -22.09 40.06 -53.97
CA ASP A 5 -21.18 38.92 -53.72
C ASP A 5 -19.73 39.30 -54.01
N ALA A 6 -18.82 38.87 -53.13
CA ALA A 6 -17.41 38.80 -53.47
C ALA A 6 -16.89 37.40 -53.18
N GLN A 7 -16.81 36.57 -54.21
CA GLN A 7 -16.11 35.29 -54.25
C GLN A 7 -14.62 35.50 -54.03
N HIS A 8 -14.03 34.80 -53.04
CA HIS A 8 -12.59 34.65 -52.96
C HIS A 8 -12.14 33.39 -53.73
N PRO A 9 -11.08 33.49 -54.54
CA PRO A 9 -10.57 32.34 -55.30
C PRO A 9 -9.78 31.38 -54.43
N VAL A 10 -10.09 30.08 -54.56
CA VAL A 10 -9.31 28.98 -53.98
C VAL A 10 -7.97 28.87 -54.73
N ILE A 11 -6.88 29.13 -54.03
CA ILE A 11 -5.52 28.89 -54.54
C ILE A 11 -5.25 27.39 -54.42
N ARG A 12 -5.14 26.69 -55.56
CA ARG A 12 -4.69 25.30 -55.64
C ARG A 12 -3.17 25.26 -55.53
N ASP A 13 -2.68 24.50 -54.59
CA ASP A 13 -1.27 24.17 -54.42
C ASP A 13 -0.85 23.12 -55.49
N PRO A 14 0.18 23.39 -56.31
CA PRO A 14 0.55 22.51 -57.43
C PRO A 14 1.44 21.33 -57.07
N HIS A 15 1.68 21.04 -55.77
CA HIS A 15 2.62 20.00 -55.35
C HIS A 15 2.01 18.87 -54.46
N ALA A 16 0.70 18.64 -54.53
CA ALA A 16 0.14 17.47 -53.88
C ALA A 16 0.33 16.22 -54.76
N PRO A 17 1.01 15.16 -54.28
CA PRO A 17 1.12 13.91 -55.05
C PRO A 17 -0.24 13.25 -55.15
N ALA A 18 -0.61 12.83 -56.35
CA ALA A 18 -1.79 12.07 -56.65
C ALA A 18 -1.71 10.68 -55.99
N ASN A 19 -2.36 10.50 -54.84
CA ASN A 19 -2.63 9.18 -54.32
C ASN A 19 -3.86 8.58 -54.95
N MET A 20 -3.62 7.96 -56.10
CA MET A 20 -4.53 7.02 -56.73
C MET A 20 -4.41 5.70 -55.96
N VAL A 21 -5.20 5.49 -54.89
CA VAL A 21 -5.44 4.18 -54.30
C VAL A 21 -6.82 3.79 -54.77
N ASP A 22 -6.82 2.98 -55.82
CA ASP A 22 -8.00 2.25 -56.30
C ASP A 22 -8.59 1.49 -55.10
N SER A 23 -9.89 1.68 -54.90
CA SER A 23 -10.69 0.89 -53.96
C SER A 23 -10.84 -0.51 -54.56
N MET A 24 -9.84 -1.36 -54.40
CA MET A 24 -9.94 -2.79 -54.60
C MET A 24 -10.72 -3.39 -53.44
N ASP A 25 -11.86 -3.93 -53.79
CA ASP A 25 -12.83 -4.58 -52.92
C ASP A 25 -12.15 -5.76 -52.18
N PHE A 26 -11.90 -5.64 -50.92
CA PHE A 26 -11.27 -6.66 -50.07
C PHE A 26 -12.08 -7.96 -49.96
N ALA A 27 -13.31 -7.96 -50.43
CA ALA A 27 -14.17 -9.14 -50.47
C ALA A 27 -13.77 -10.14 -51.53
N THR A 28 -13.21 -9.67 -52.67
CA THR A 28 -12.86 -10.52 -53.81
C THR A 28 -11.51 -11.21 -53.67
N GLN A 29 -10.61 -10.67 -52.88
CA GLN A 29 -9.32 -11.31 -52.64
C GLN A 29 -9.34 -12.48 -51.64
N ARG A 30 -10.36 -12.60 -50.82
CA ARG A 30 -10.53 -13.74 -49.89
C ARG A 30 -11.00 -15.03 -50.59
N ALA A 31 -11.61 -14.93 -51.76
CA ALA A 31 -12.14 -16.10 -52.50
C ALA A 31 -11.09 -16.85 -53.32
N VAL A 32 -9.89 -16.28 -53.56
CA VAL A 32 -8.89 -16.85 -54.48
C VAL A 32 -7.82 -17.71 -53.75
N HIS A 33 -7.81 -17.73 -52.41
CA HIS A 33 -6.76 -18.45 -51.65
C HIS A 33 -7.27 -19.39 -50.56
N ASP A 34 -8.49 -19.99 -50.77
CA ASP A 34 -8.94 -21.08 -49.91
C ASP A 34 -8.87 -22.41 -50.67
N PRO A 35 -7.81 -23.22 -50.47
CA PRO A 35 -7.64 -24.48 -51.16
C PRO A 35 -8.64 -25.57 -50.70
N LEU A 36 -9.48 -25.29 -49.72
CA LEU A 36 -10.48 -26.23 -49.17
C LEU A 36 -11.90 -26.07 -49.78
N ALA A 37 -12.11 -25.05 -50.61
CA ALA A 37 -13.42 -24.82 -51.23
C ALA A 37 -13.75 -25.79 -52.40
N ALA A 38 -12.79 -26.65 -52.80
CA ALA A 38 -12.94 -27.57 -53.94
C ALA A 38 -13.34 -29.01 -53.56
N LEU A 39 -13.60 -29.32 -52.30
CA LEU A 39 -14.04 -30.66 -51.90
C LEU A 39 -15.56 -30.63 -51.66
N GLY A 40 -16.24 -31.19 -52.67
CA GLY A 40 -17.71 -31.24 -52.84
C GLY A 40 -18.48 -31.77 -51.66
N SER A 41 -19.66 -31.21 -51.55
CA SER A 41 -20.78 -31.54 -50.69
C SER A 41 -21.17 -33.04 -50.76
N ALA A 42 -21.14 -33.72 -49.59
CA ALA A 42 -21.87 -34.95 -49.34
C ALA A 42 -23.03 -34.66 -48.37
N PRO A 43 -24.22 -35.24 -48.59
CA PRO A 43 -25.39 -34.91 -47.79
C PRO A 43 -25.46 -35.73 -46.48
N GLY A 44 -25.84 -35.08 -45.40
CA GLY A 44 -26.56 -35.66 -44.29
C GLY A 44 -25.73 -36.27 -43.15
N LYS A 45 -25.41 -35.44 -42.15
CA LYS A 45 -25.44 -35.84 -40.74
C LYS A 45 -25.65 -34.57 -39.89
N GLU A 46 -26.65 -34.60 -39.02
CA GLU A 46 -26.91 -33.57 -38.01
C GLU A 46 -25.63 -33.33 -37.23
N ARG A 47 -25.08 -32.10 -37.34
CA ARG A 47 -23.99 -31.64 -36.49
C ARG A 47 -24.59 -31.15 -35.19
N THR A 48 -24.39 -31.90 -34.11
CA THR A 48 -24.39 -31.36 -32.77
C THR A 48 -23.52 -30.12 -32.76
N ALA A 49 -24.08 -29.00 -32.28
CA ALA A 49 -23.36 -27.74 -32.18
C ALA A 49 -22.13 -27.92 -31.27
N GLU A 50 -20.96 -27.98 -31.90
CA GLU A 50 -19.70 -27.86 -31.16
C GLU A 50 -19.66 -26.46 -30.54
N PRO A 51 -19.17 -26.32 -29.29
CA PRO A 51 -19.02 -25.02 -28.66
C PRO A 51 -18.11 -24.17 -29.53
N VAL A 52 -18.59 -23.02 -29.97
CA VAL A 52 -17.80 -21.99 -30.65
C VAL A 52 -16.69 -21.59 -29.70
N VAL A 53 -15.49 -22.18 -29.87
CA VAL A 53 -14.27 -21.77 -29.17
C VAL A 53 -13.97 -20.36 -29.66
N ASP A 54 -14.07 -19.39 -28.78
CA ASP A 54 -13.79 -17.98 -29.05
C ASP A 54 -12.30 -17.83 -29.32
N PHE A 55 -11.85 -18.11 -30.53
CA PHE A 55 -10.47 -18.16 -30.99
C PHE A 55 -9.76 -16.82 -30.78
N ASP A 56 -10.48 -15.70 -30.89
CA ASP A 56 -9.90 -14.37 -30.72
C ASP A 56 -9.54 -14.07 -29.26
N ARG A 57 -10.29 -14.60 -28.30
CA ARG A 57 -9.95 -14.46 -26.86
C ARG A 57 -8.79 -15.35 -26.43
N GLY A 58 -8.69 -16.52 -27.01
CA GLY A 58 -7.57 -17.43 -26.77
C GLY A 58 -6.26 -16.89 -27.33
N LEU A 59 -6.30 -16.38 -28.56
CA LEU A 59 -5.12 -15.88 -29.27
C LEU A 59 -4.55 -14.61 -28.64
N SER A 60 -5.39 -13.66 -28.23
CA SER A 60 -4.95 -12.42 -27.55
C SER A 60 -4.35 -12.70 -26.18
N TYR A 61 -4.90 -13.69 -25.46
CA TYR A 61 -4.38 -14.09 -24.15
C TYR A 61 -3.02 -14.82 -24.26
N ASP A 62 -2.85 -15.66 -25.28
CA ASP A 62 -1.61 -16.37 -25.51
C ASP A 62 -0.52 -15.46 -26.13
N LEU A 63 -0.90 -14.49 -26.97
CA LEU A 63 0.01 -13.45 -27.47
C LEU A 63 0.50 -12.53 -26.35
N ASP A 64 -0.36 -12.06 -25.48
CA ASP A 64 0.04 -11.25 -24.33
C ASP A 64 0.95 -12.03 -23.37
N ARG A 65 0.70 -13.32 -23.19
CA ARG A 65 1.57 -14.23 -22.41
C ARG A 65 2.90 -14.49 -23.08
N GLY A 66 2.90 -14.68 -24.40
CA GLY A 66 4.09 -14.87 -25.21
C GLY A 66 4.97 -13.63 -25.22
N LEU A 67 4.39 -12.44 -25.43
CA LEU A 67 5.08 -11.17 -25.39
C LEU A 67 5.63 -10.83 -23.98
N ALA A 68 4.90 -11.19 -22.93
CA ALA A 68 5.37 -11.04 -21.56
C ALA A 68 6.56 -11.97 -21.23
N ARG A 69 6.68 -13.12 -21.93
CA ARG A 69 7.84 -14.02 -21.80
C ARG A 69 9.06 -13.53 -22.59
N LEU A 70 8.84 -12.83 -23.69
CA LEU A 70 9.90 -12.34 -24.58
C LEU A 70 10.49 -11.00 -24.14
N ASP A 71 9.79 -10.22 -23.30
CA ASP A 71 10.27 -8.94 -22.79
C ASP A 71 10.63 -9.05 -21.30
N PRO A 72 11.91 -9.27 -20.97
CA PRO A 72 12.36 -9.38 -19.59
C PRO A 72 12.16 -8.09 -18.79
N LEU A 73 11.89 -6.95 -19.43
CA LEU A 73 11.61 -5.67 -18.78
C LEU A 73 10.16 -5.61 -18.23
N THR A 74 9.22 -6.37 -18.80
CA THR A 74 7.83 -6.42 -18.32
C THR A 74 7.65 -7.25 -17.05
N VAL A 75 8.62 -8.11 -16.74
CA VAL A 75 8.54 -9.09 -15.65
C VAL A 75 9.36 -8.67 -14.43
N ARG A 76 10.19 -7.62 -14.52
CA ARG A 76 11.04 -7.17 -13.41
C ARG A 76 10.41 -5.99 -12.65
N PRO A 77 10.58 -5.92 -11.31
CA PRO A 77 10.20 -4.76 -10.53
C PRO A 77 10.96 -3.53 -11.05
N ARG A 78 10.28 -2.38 -11.13
CA ARG A 78 10.92 -1.12 -11.54
C ARG A 78 12.05 -0.76 -10.59
N ILE A 79 13.19 -0.37 -11.11
CA ILE A 79 14.32 0.10 -10.28
C ILE A 79 13.88 1.30 -9.44
N SER A 80 13.13 2.24 -10.03
CA SER A 80 12.61 3.41 -9.31
C SER A 80 11.74 3.04 -8.10
N SER A 81 10.85 2.03 -8.22
CA SER A 81 10.03 1.60 -7.07
C SER A 81 10.86 0.94 -5.97
N ARG A 82 11.90 0.20 -6.33
CA ARG A 82 12.84 -0.38 -5.36
C ARG A 82 13.64 0.70 -4.63
N VAL A 83 14.13 1.71 -5.37
CA VAL A 83 14.82 2.86 -4.79
C VAL A 83 13.90 3.64 -3.86
N LEU A 84 12.65 3.91 -4.27
CA LEU A 84 11.67 4.56 -3.40
C LEU A 84 11.40 3.76 -2.13
N CYS A 85 11.24 2.44 -2.21
CA CYS A 85 11.11 1.59 -1.04
C CYS A 85 12.32 1.71 -0.10
N ALA A 86 13.54 1.69 -0.65
CA ALA A 86 14.75 1.84 0.15
C ALA A 86 14.82 3.23 0.83
N VAL A 87 14.56 4.30 0.08
CA VAL A 87 14.61 5.69 0.58
C VAL A 87 13.56 5.89 1.68
N PHE A 88 12.29 5.56 1.41
CA PHE A 88 11.24 5.72 2.43
C PHE A 88 11.44 4.77 3.62
N GLY A 89 11.96 3.57 3.39
CA GLY A 89 12.32 2.65 4.46
C GLY A 89 13.39 3.23 5.38
N LEU A 90 14.47 3.79 4.83
CA LEU A 90 15.52 4.45 5.60
C LEU A 90 15.01 5.70 6.32
N LEU A 91 14.19 6.52 5.66
CA LEU A 91 13.58 7.69 6.29
C LEU A 91 12.69 7.32 7.49
N MET A 92 11.91 6.25 7.38
CA MET A 92 11.09 5.77 8.50
C MET A 92 11.93 5.23 9.65
N ILE A 93 12.99 4.49 9.36
CA ILE A 93 13.95 4.03 10.40
C ILE A 93 14.63 5.23 11.05
N ALA A 94 15.07 6.20 10.27
CA ALA A 94 15.69 7.42 10.81
C ALA A 94 14.70 8.21 11.69
N ALA A 95 13.42 8.33 11.26
CA ALA A 95 12.37 8.96 12.05
C ALA A 95 12.10 8.20 13.36
N ALA A 96 12.12 6.85 13.34
CA ALA A 96 11.95 6.02 14.52
C ALA A 96 13.03 6.32 15.58
N PHE A 97 14.29 6.35 15.17
CA PHE A 97 15.41 6.69 16.07
C PHE A 97 15.41 8.17 16.44
N GLY A 98 14.97 9.07 15.55
CA GLY A 98 14.81 10.49 15.83
C GLY A 98 13.78 10.76 16.93
N ILE A 99 12.60 10.12 16.86
CA ILE A 99 11.56 10.22 17.89
C ILE A 99 12.09 9.66 19.22
N TRP A 100 12.67 8.45 19.17
CA TRP A 100 13.30 7.88 20.37
C TRP A 100 14.31 8.85 20.98
N TRP A 101 15.23 9.41 20.19
CA TRP A 101 16.23 10.35 20.67
C TRP A 101 15.59 11.58 21.32
N LEU A 102 14.64 12.23 20.63
CA LEU A 102 13.97 13.43 21.15
C LEU A 102 13.21 13.15 22.45
N CYS A 103 12.49 12.03 22.54
CA CYS A 103 11.67 11.73 23.71
C CYS A 103 12.50 11.19 24.88
N VAL A 104 13.61 10.51 24.61
CA VAL A 104 14.41 9.87 25.67
C VAL A 104 15.56 10.76 26.16
N HIS A 105 16.11 11.64 25.29
CA HIS A 105 17.34 12.41 25.62
C HIS A 105 17.07 13.91 25.85
N THR A 106 15.80 14.33 25.91
CA THR A 106 15.44 15.72 26.22
C THR A 106 14.49 15.78 27.41
N GLU A 107 14.58 16.86 28.19
CA GLU A 107 13.69 17.12 29.31
C GLU A 107 12.22 17.18 28.88
N ASN A 108 11.93 17.98 27.87
CA ASN A 108 10.57 18.11 27.31
C ASN A 108 10.02 16.77 26.79
N GLY A 109 10.87 15.96 26.16
CA GLY A 109 10.48 14.64 25.66
C GLY A 109 10.15 13.67 26.78
N GLN A 110 10.98 13.61 27.83
CA GLN A 110 10.70 12.77 28.98
C GLN A 110 9.47 13.25 29.75
N SER A 111 9.30 14.57 29.91
CA SER A 111 8.13 15.17 30.58
C SER A 111 6.83 14.89 29.80
N TYR A 112 6.85 15.01 28.47
CA TYR A 112 5.72 14.70 27.62
C TYR A 112 5.32 13.23 27.73
N ASP A 113 6.26 12.31 27.55
CA ASP A 113 6.02 10.86 27.65
C ASP A 113 5.50 10.47 29.05
N GLU A 114 6.03 11.07 30.11
CA GLU A 114 5.62 10.82 31.49
C GLU A 114 4.19 11.32 31.77
N ILE A 115 3.83 12.51 31.31
CA ILE A 115 2.50 13.07 31.47
C ILE A 115 1.47 12.16 30.77
N VAL A 116 1.75 11.75 29.54
CA VAL A 116 0.84 10.86 28.81
C VAL A 116 0.74 9.50 29.49
N TRP A 117 1.88 8.89 29.87
CA TRP A 117 1.91 7.59 30.54
C TRP A 117 1.07 7.59 31.82
N LYS A 118 1.15 8.66 32.61
CA LYS A 118 0.45 8.79 33.89
C LYS A 118 -1.04 9.13 33.73
N GLN A 119 -1.36 10.03 32.82
CA GLN A 119 -2.67 10.67 32.75
C GLN A 119 -3.62 10.06 31.72
N LEU A 120 -3.11 9.35 30.69
CA LEU A 120 -3.95 8.79 29.65
C LEU A 120 -5.01 7.81 30.20
N PRO A 121 -4.73 6.89 31.12
CA PRO A 121 -5.72 5.92 31.59
C PRO A 121 -6.95 6.58 32.24
N SER A 122 -6.76 7.65 33.01
CA SER A 122 -7.82 8.35 33.74
C SER A 122 -8.59 9.37 32.92
N ASN A 123 -8.05 9.75 31.73
CA ASN A 123 -8.65 10.79 30.88
C ASN A 123 -9.39 10.23 29.66
N LEU A 124 -9.46 8.91 29.51
CA LEU A 124 -10.24 8.30 28.44
C LEU A 124 -11.74 8.26 28.75
N PRO A 125 -12.61 8.50 27.73
CA PRO A 125 -14.04 8.24 27.88
C PRO A 125 -14.31 6.79 28.31
N GLY A 126 -15.31 6.56 29.15
CA GLY A 126 -15.58 5.23 29.74
C GLY A 126 -15.74 4.10 28.70
N TRP A 127 -16.36 4.39 27.55
CA TRP A 127 -16.48 3.42 26.46
C TRP A 127 -15.11 3.07 25.83
N ALA A 128 -14.22 4.05 25.70
CA ALA A 128 -12.90 3.85 25.16
C ALA A 128 -11.98 3.09 26.12
N SER A 129 -12.05 3.41 27.43
CA SER A 129 -11.30 2.69 28.46
C SER A 129 -11.69 1.21 28.52
N GLY A 130 -12.98 0.88 28.42
CA GLY A 130 -13.46 -0.50 28.36
C GLY A 130 -12.89 -1.28 27.17
N VAL A 131 -12.92 -0.69 25.97
CA VAL A 131 -12.33 -1.31 24.76
C VAL A 131 -10.82 -1.48 24.92
N MET A 132 -10.13 -0.43 25.38
CA MET A 132 -8.67 -0.46 25.52
C MET A 132 -8.22 -1.50 26.56
N ASN A 133 -8.93 -1.67 27.67
CA ASN A 133 -8.63 -2.68 28.69
C ASN A 133 -8.80 -4.11 28.16
N VAL A 134 -9.77 -4.35 27.27
CA VAL A 134 -9.92 -5.66 26.60
C VAL A 134 -8.75 -5.88 25.62
N VAL A 135 -8.43 -4.88 24.80
CA VAL A 135 -7.32 -4.98 23.82
C VAL A 135 -5.97 -5.07 24.54
N ALA A 136 -5.81 -4.49 25.72
CA ALA A 136 -4.58 -4.57 26.51
C ALA A 136 -4.29 -6.00 27.04
N GLN A 137 -5.20 -6.97 26.89
CA GLN A 137 -4.90 -8.36 27.26
C GLN A 137 -3.83 -8.95 26.33
N SER A 138 -2.64 -9.28 26.86
CA SER A 138 -1.50 -9.78 26.08
C SER A 138 -1.86 -10.96 25.19
N TRP A 139 -2.67 -11.91 25.71
CA TRP A 139 -3.08 -13.08 24.95
C TRP A 139 -3.94 -12.71 23.74
N LEU A 140 -4.79 -11.68 23.85
CA LEU A 140 -5.63 -11.22 22.76
C LEU A 140 -4.78 -10.56 21.66
N VAL A 141 -3.82 -9.70 22.04
CA VAL A 141 -2.89 -9.10 21.08
C VAL A 141 -2.11 -10.16 20.34
N ILE A 142 -1.61 -11.18 21.06
CA ILE A 142 -0.84 -12.27 20.45
C ILE A 142 -1.75 -13.08 19.53
N ALA A 143 -2.94 -13.50 20.00
CA ALA A 143 -3.85 -14.34 19.23
C ALA A 143 -4.30 -13.67 17.93
N VAL A 144 -4.80 -12.42 18.00
CA VAL A 144 -5.25 -11.69 16.80
C VAL A 144 -4.09 -11.42 15.84
N SER A 145 -2.93 -11.01 16.36
CA SER A 145 -1.76 -10.77 15.53
C SER A 145 -1.27 -12.06 14.86
N CYS A 146 -1.26 -13.18 15.56
CA CYS A 146 -0.91 -14.48 14.97
C CYS A 146 -1.91 -14.87 13.87
N VAL A 147 -3.21 -14.64 14.07
CA VAL A 147 -4.23 -14.92 13.04
C VAL A 147 -3.99 -14.05 11.80
N LEU A 148 -3.80 -12.73 11.97
CA LEU A 148 -3.54 -11.82 10.84
C LEU A 148 -2.26 -12.19 10.10
N GLY A 149 -1.18 -12.49 10.83
CA GLY A 149 0.09 -12.92 10.24
C GLY A 149 -0.03 -14.25 9.51
N ALA A 150 -0.71 -15.24 10.11
CA ALA A 150 -0.95 -16.54 9.51
C ALA A 150 -1.77 -16.43 8.22
N LEU A 151 -2.85 -15.62 8.21
CA LEU A 151 -3.62 -15.35 7.00
C LEU A 151 -2.75 -14.76 5.89
N GLY A 152 -1.83 -13.87 6.22
CA GLY A 152 -0.86 -13.34 5.26
C GLY A 152 0.09 -14.42 4.72
N VAL A 153 0.70 -15.22 5.59
CA VAL A 153 1.60 -16.30 5.18
C VAL A 153 0.86 -17.33 4.31
N VAL A 154 -0.33 -17.75 4.72
CA VAL A 154 -1.17 -18.68 3.95
C VAL A 154 -1.52 -18.09 2.59
N ALA A 155 -1.92 -16.82 2.53
CA ALA A 155 -2.21 -16.14 1.25
C ALA A 155 -1.00 -16.11 0.30
N ALA A 156 0.22 -15.93 0.83
CA ALA A 156 1.44 -15.99 0.03
C ALA A 156 1.77 -17.41 -0.42
N ALA A 157 1.65 -18.41 0.47
CA ALA A 157 1.98 -19.81 0.21
C ALA A 157 1.01 -20.46 -0.80
N VAL A 158 -0.31 -20.30 -0.63
CA VAL A 158 -1.34 -20.82 -1.55
C VAL A 158 -1.15 -20.25 -2.96
N ARG A 159 -0.73 -18.98 -3.06
CA ARG A 159 -0.40 -18.33 -4.33
C ARG A 159 0.98 -18.68 -4.86
N ARG A 160 1.70 -19.60 -4.20
CA ARG A 160 3.05 -20.08 -4.56
C ARG A 160 4.08 -18.96 -4.72
N ARG A 161 3.96 -17.89 -3.91
CA ARG A 161 4.88 -16.75 -3.95
C ARG A 161 6.05 -16.96 -2.99
N TRP A 162 6.86 -17.93 -3.26
CA TRP A 162 7.93 -18.38 -2.34
C TRP A 162 8.94 -17.29 -2.00
N TRP A 163 9.25 -16.39 -2.97
CA TRP A 163 10.10 -15.24 -2.67
C TRP A 163 9.48 -14.32 -1.61
N LEU A 164 8.17 -14.08 -1.70
CA LEU A 164 7.45 -13.27 -0.71
C LEU A 164 7.41 -13.97 0.66
N VAL A 165 7.27 -15.28 0.70
CA VAL A 165 7.37 -16.07 1.95
C VAL A 165 8.76 -15.89 2.58
N GLY A 166 9.82 -15.96 1.77
CA GLY A 166 11.18 -15.65 2.25
C GLY A 166 11.32 -14.22 2.78
N GLN A 167 10.75 -13.24 2.10
CA GLN A 167 10.74 -11.85 2.57
C GLN A 167 9.98 -11.69 3.89
N ILE A 168 8.86 -12.39 4.08
CA ILE A 168 8.10 -12.40 5.33
C ILE A 168 8.95 -13.01 6.47
N ALA A 169 9.66 -14.10 6.21
CA ALA A 169 10.53 -14.71 7.21
C ALA A 169 11.69 -13.78 7.62
N VAL A 170 12.32 -13.11 6.66
CA VAL A 170 13.35 -12.10 6.93
C VAL A 170 12.77 -10.93 7.74
N LEU A 171 11.59 -10.43 7.35
CA LEU A 171 10.90 -9.37 8.08
C LEU A 171 10.60 -9.77 9.53
N ALA A 172 10.08 -10.97 9.75
CA ALA A 172 9.81 -11.49 11.09
C ALA A 172 11.07 -11.54 11.95
N ALA A 173 12.19 -12.02 11.37
CA ALA A 173 13.48 -12.04 12.05
C ALA A 173 13.99 -10.63 12.39
N LEU A 174 13.87 -9.66 11.48
CA LEU A 174 14.26 -8.27 11.71
C LEU A 174 13.36 -7.60 12.76
N CYS A 175 12.05 -7.84 12.73
CA CYS A 175 11.12 -7.34 13.72
C CYS A 175 11.42 -7.93 15.12
N TRP A 176 11.72 -9.22 15.19
CA TRP A 176 12.15 -9.85 16.44
C TRP A 176 13.48 -9.25 16.94
N ALA A 177 14.46 -9.11 16.07
CA ALA A 177 15.75 -8.51 16.41
C ALA A 177 15.59 -7.05 16.88
N SER A 178 14.66 -6.29 16.30
CA SER A 178 14.40 -4.91 16.75
C SER A 178 13.93 -4.83 18.21
N THR A 179 13.28 -5.86 18.74
CA THR A 179 12.86 -5.88 20.15
C THR A 179 14.06 -5.99 21.11
N LEU A 180 15.21 -6.48 20.64
CA LEU A 180 16.45 -6.53 21.43
C LEU A 180 17.04 -5.15 21.70
N LEU A 181 16.65 -4.12 20.93
CA LEU A 181 17.05 -2.73 21.16
C LEU A 181 16.70 -2.23 22.56
N LYS A 182 15.69 -2.81 23.22
CA LYS A 182 15.35 -2.48 24.61
C LYS A 182 16.52 -2.61 25.57
N GLY A 183 17.35 -3.64 25.39
CA GLY A 183 18.50 -3.91 26.25
C GLY A 183 19.77 -3.14 25.84
N VAL A 184 19.77 -2.53 24.65
CA VAL A 184 20.95 -1.87 24.07
C VAL A 184 20.84 -0.34 24.13
N LEU A 185 19.64 0.19 23.88
CA LEU A 185 19.43 1.63 23.83
C LEU A 185 19.42 2.25 25.24
N PRO A 186 20.25 3.27 25.51
CA PRO A 186 20.29 3.90 26.79
C PRO A 186 19.09 4.82 27.05
N ARG A 187 18.72 4.98 28.31
CA ARG A 187 17.82 6.03 28.78
C ARG A 187 18.51 6.80 29.89
N PRO A 188 19.04 8.00 29.62
CA PRO A 188 19.65 8.83 30.65
C PRO A 188 18.59 9.31 31.66
N PHE A 189 18.96 9.44 32.89
CA PHE A 189 18.15 10.08 33.91
C PHE A 189 18.24 11.60 33.71
N ILE A 190 17.14 12.21 33.30
CA ILE A 190 17.04 13.67 33.08
C ILE A 190 16.04 14.26 34.07
N ILE A 191 14.88 13.61 34.22
CA ILE A 191 13.82 13.99 35.15
C ILE A 191 13.41 12.79 35.99
N GLN A 192 12.84 13.06 37.15
CA GLN A 192 12.24 12.00 37.97
C GLN A 192 10.92 11.56 37.32
N THR A 193 10.77 10.26 37.08
CA THR A 193 9.59 9.66 36.44
C THR A 193 8.99 8.55 37.31
N ASP A 194 7.67 8.39 37.29
CA ASP A 194 6.96 7.25 37.87
C ASP A 194 6.98 6.05 36.92
N SER A 195 7.18 6.32 35.63
CA SER A 195 7.33 5.27 34.62
C SER A 195 8.68 4.55 34.76
N PRO A 196 8.81 3.29 34.26
CA PRO A 196 10.03 2.50 34.38
C PRO A 196 11.28 3.28 33.95
N VAL A 197 12.33 3.24 34.77
CA VAL A 197 13.59 3.99 34.57
C VAL A 197 14.37 3.51 33.35
N VAL A 198 14.23 2.21 33.00
CA VAL A 198 14.92 1.61 31.87
C VAL A 198 14.24 1.95 30.53
N ASN A 199 15.01 1.84 29.44
CA ASN A 199 14.45 1.97 28.11
C ASN A 199 13.46 0.86 27.82
N SER A 200 12.26 1.23 27.37
CA SER A 200 11.18 0.29 26.98
C SER A 200 10.93 0.24 25.47
N ALA A 201 11.61 1.09 24.71
CA ALA A 201 11.51 1.15 23.25
C ALA A 201 12.35 0.09 22.54
N PRO A 202 11.80 -0.52 21.47
CA PRO A 202 10.44 -0.44 20.98
C PRO A 202 9.44 -1.35 21.74
N SER A 203 8.13 -1.04 21.66
CA SER A 203 7.06 -1.86 22.23
C SER A 203 6.90 -3.20 21.51
N GLY A 204 7.12 -4.32 22.20
CA GLY A 204 7.03 -5.66 21.61
C GLY A 204 5.64 -6.01 21.10
N HIS A 205 4.57 -5.66 21.83
CA HIS A 205 3.19 -5.89 21.39
C HIS A 205 2.84 -5.06 20.16
N THR A 206 3.28 -3.80 20.09
CA THR A 206 3.07 -2.95 18.92
C THR A 206 3.88 -3.44 17.72
N VAL A 207 5.14 -3.89 17.92
CA VAL A 207 5.94 -4.53 16.86
C VAL A 207 5.23 -5.76 16.32
N LEU A 208 4.71 -6.64 17.17
CA LEU A 208 3.98 -7.84 16.75
C LEU A 208 2.71 -7.50 15.97
N ALA A 209 1.90 -6.56 16.47
CA ALA A 209 0.66 -6.15 15.82
C ALA A 209 0.92 -5.50 14.45
N ALA A 210 1.87 -4.57 14.39
CA ALA A 210 2.27 -3.93 13.14
C ALA A 210 2.88 -4.93 12.14
N ALA A 211 3.76 -5.83 12.60
CA ALA A 211 4.36 -6.86 11.74
C ALA A 211 3.32 -7.80 11.14
N ALA A 212 2.37 -8.28 11.94
CA ALA A 212 1.27 -9.10 11.46
C ALA A 212 0.40 -8.36 10.43
N ALA A 213 0.06 -7.11 10.70
CA ALA A 213 -0.72 -6.25 9.82
C ALA A 213 -0.02 -6.00 8.47
N VAL A 214 1.28 -5.69 8.48
CA VAL A 214 2.03 -5.47 7.24
C VAL A 214 2.24 -6.77 6.45
N VAL A 215 2.43 -7.91 7.12
CA VAL A 215 2.50 -9.24 6.48
C VAL A 215 1.19 -9.53 5.75
N LEU A 216 0.05 -9.30 6.39
CA LEU A 216 -1.25 -9.42 5.75
C LEU A 216 -1.34 -8.52 4.52
N LEU A 217 -1.04 -7.22 4.65
CA LEU A 217 -1.12 -6.24 3.59
C LEU A 217 -0.29 -6.61 2.36
N ILE A 218 0.97 -7.02 2.54
CA ILE A 218 1.86 -7.32 1.42
C ILE A 218 1.54 -8.64 0.73
N ALA A 219 0.89 -9.58 1.44
CA ALA A 219 0.64 -10.94 0.97
C ALA A 219 -0.71 -11.12 0.27
N VAL A 220 -1.74 -10.38 0.67
CA VAL A 220 -3.09 -10.53 0.11
C VAL A 220 -3.19 -10.09 -1.35
N PRO A 221 -4.19 -10.60 -2.10
CA PRO A 221 -4.48 -10.15 -3.45
C PRO A 221 -4.76 -8.65 -3.52
N ARG A 222 -4.48 -8.04 -4.68
CA ARG A 222 -4.68 -6.61 -4.93
C ARG A 222 -6.09 -6.11 -4.55
N ALA A 223 -7.12 -6.91 -4.83
CA ALA A 223 -8.52 -6.55 -4.60
C ALA A 223 -8.83 -6.23 -3.12
N VAL A 224 -8.21 -6.96 -2.18
CA VAL A 224 -8.46 -6.80 -0.74
C VAL A 224 -7.33 -6.06 0.00
N ARG A 225 -6.31 -5.61 -0.72
CA ARG A 225 -5.12 -4.98 -0.13
C ARG A 225 -5.44 -3.67 0.58
N ALA A 226 -6.37 -2.87 0.02
CA ALA A 226 -6.84 -1.64 0.66
C ALA A 226 -7.56 -1.93 1.98
N LEU A 227 -8.41 -2.96 2.01
CA LEU A 227 -9.07 -3.40 3.24
C LEU A 227 -8.04 -3.89 4.28
N ALA A 228 -7.05 -4.68 3.84
CA ALA A 228 -5.98 -5.14 4.73
C ALA A 228 -5.17 -3.98 5.33
N ALA A 229 -4.96 -2.90 4.57
CA ALA A 229 -4.29 -1.69 5.08
C ALA A 229 -5.12 -1.01 6.18
N VAL A 230 -6.43 -0.85 5.96
CA VAL A 230 -7.33 -0.22 6.95
C VAL A 230 -7.46 -1.08 8.20
N VAL A 231 -7.78 -2.37 8.05
CA VAL A 231 -7.95 -3.31 9.18
C VAL A 231 -6.64 -3.44 9.97
N GLY A 232 -5.52 -3.67 9.27
CA GLY A 232 -4.22 -3.81 9.90
C GLY A 232 -3.74 -2.52 10.58
N GLY A 233 -3.95 -1.36 9.95
CA GLY A 233 -3.64 -0.06 10.54
C GLY A 233 -4.47 0.22 11.78
N THR A 234 -5.78 -0.04 11.73
CA THR A 234 -6.68 0.09 12.89
C THR A 234 -6.25 -0.83 14.04
N TRP A 235 -5.93 -2.09 13.74
CA TRP A 235 -5.41 -3.03 14.75
C TRP A 235 -4.12 -2.50 15.39
N THR A 236 -3.19 -1.99 14.58
CA THR A 236 -1.93 -1.42 15.07
C THR A 236 -2.16 -0.22 15.99
N VAL A 237 -3.08 0.69 15.64
CA VAL A 237 -3.47 1.83 16.48
C VAL A 237 -4.10 1.34 17.79
N LEU A 238 -5.06 0.41 17.73
CA LEU A 238 -5.73 -0.12 18.92
C LEU A 238 -4.73 -0.73 19.90
N VAL A 239 -3.79 -1.56 19.40
CA VAL A 239 -2.74 -2.15 20.24
C VAL A 239 -1.80 -1.06 20.76
N GLY A 240 -1.37 -0.14 19.92
CA GLY A 240 -0.48 0.96 20.33
C GLY A 240 -1.07 1.82 21.46
N VAL A 241 -2.35 2.19 21.34
CA VAL A 241 -3.02 2.97 22.40
C VAL A 241 -3.28 2.09 23.64
N SER A 242 -3.67 0.82 23.48
CA SER A 242 -3.96 -0.07 24.61
C SER A 242 -2.75 -0.34 25.50
N VAL A 243 -1.55 -0.49 24.92
CA VAL A 243 -0.32 -0.69 25.72
C VAL A 243 0.09 0.57 26.50
N MET A 244 -0.33 1.74 26.04
CA MET A 244 -0.16 3.00 26.78
C MET A 244 -1.19 3.11 27.91
N VAL A 245 -2.45 2.76 27.66
CA VAL A 245 -3.52 2.72 28.68
C VAL A 245 -3.18 1.71 29.78
N GLY A 246 -2.60 0.58 29.42
CA GLY A 246 -2.09 -0.42 30.36
C GLY A 246 -0.82 0.01 31.10
N GLN A 247 -0.28 1.21 30.81
CA GLN A 247 0.97 1.74 31.38
C GLN A 247 2.20 0.85 31.15
N TRP A 248 2.20 0.06 30.08
CA TRP A 248 3.34 -0.80 29.75
C TRP A 248 4.39 -0.08 28.91
N HIS A 249 3.95 0.89 28.12
CA HIS A 249 4.79 1.61 27.15
C HIS A 249 4.44 3.10 27.08
N ARG A 250 5.41 3.89 26.65
CA ARG A 250 5.29 5.32 26.38
C ARG A 250 4.86 5.57 24.95
N THR A 251 4.45 6.80 24.64
CA THR A 251 4.10 7.21 23.27
C THR A 251 5.26 6.98 22.29
N SER A 252 6.47 7.37 22.70
CA SER A 252 7.67 7.20 21.89
C SER A 252 7.98 5.73 21.54
N ASP A 253 7.74 4.80 22.47
CA ASP A 253 7.94 3.37 22.24
C ASP A 253 7.02 2.83 21.16
N VAL A 254 5.76 3.29 21.17
CA VAL A 254 4.75 2.91 20.19
C VAL A 254 5.07 3.47 18.81
N LEU A 255 5.37 4.76 18.74
CA LEU A 255 5.73 5.42 17.47
C LEU A 255 6.98 4.82 16.86
N MET A 256 8.02 4.58 17.65
CA MET A 256 9.23 3.91 17.21
C MET A 256 8.93 2.52 16.63
N SER A 257 8.06 1.74 17.28
CA SER A 257 7.67 0.40 16.82
C SER A 257 7.03 0.41 15.44
N ILE A 258 6.05 1.29 15.23
CA ILE A 258 5.32 1.40 13.96
C ILE A 258 6.27 1.79 12.83
N LEU A 259 7.08 2.81 13.06
CA LEU A 259 8.04 3.31 12.06
C LEU A 259 9.13 2.30 11.74
N LEU A 260 9.66 1.59 12.74
CA LEU A 260 10.65 0.52 12.52
C LEU A 260 10.06 -0.61 11.69
N VAL A 261 8.88 -1.13 12.05
CA VAL A 261 8.26 -2.25 11.33
C VAL A 261 7.99 -1.89 9.88
N VAL A 262 7.38 -0.72 9.62
CA VAL A 262 7.09 -0.30 8.24
C VAL A 262 8.37 0.05 7.49
N GLY A 263 9.33 0.69 8.13
CA GLY A 263 10.64 0.97 7.55
C GLY A 263 11.39 -0.31 7.13
N LEU A 264 11.48 -1.29 8.02
CA LEU A 264 12.06 -2.61 7.71
C LEU A 264 11.30 -3.32 6.61
N THR A 265 9.96 -3.24 6.60
CA THR A 265 9.14 -3.82 5.53
C THR A 265 9.47 -3.19 4.18
N LEU A 266 9.60 -1.88 4.10
CA LEU A 266 9.95 -1.18 2.87
C LEU A 266 11.37 -1.55 2.39
N ILE A 267 12.34 -1.68 3.30
CA ILE A 267 13.68 -2.18 2.96
C ILE A 267 13.60 -3.59 2.38
N VAL A 268 12.86 -4.51 3.02
CA VAL A 268 12.69 -5.87 2.51
C VAL A 268 12.00 -5.87 1.14
N LEU A 269 11.00 -4.99 0.91
CA LEU A 269 10.33 -4.86 -0.39
C LEU A 269 11.24 -4.29 -1.49
N ALA A 270 12.28 -3.52 -1.16
CA ALA A 270 13.26 -3.06 -2.13
C ALA A 270 13.99 -4.22 -2.83
N PHE A 271 14.05 -5.40 -2.20
CA PHE A 271 14.63 -6.62 -2.74
C PHE A 271 13.61 -7.55 -3.41
N THR A 272 12.43 -7.07 -3.74
CA THR A 272 11.40 -7.88 -4.42
C THR A 272 11.92 -8.36 -5.78
N ARG A 273 11.72 -9.66 -6.07
CA ARG A 273 12.00 -10.32 -7.35
C ARG A 273 10.70 -10.63 -8.09
N THR A 274 10.81 -11.09 -9.32
CA THR A 274 9.72 -11.46 -10.23
C THR A 274 8.64 -12.32 -9.56
N SER A 275 9.03 -13.35 -8.81
CA SER A 275 8.08 -14.25 -8.12
C SER A 275 7.35 -13.62 -6.93
N GLY A 276 7.75 -12.42 -6.51
CA GLY A 276 7.05 -11.61 -5.49
C GLY A 276 6.05 -10.60 -6.06
N MET A 277 5.96 -10.49 -7.40
CA MET A 277 5.05 -9.59 -8.10
C MET A 277 3.63 -10.17 -8.24
N ASP A 278 2.67 -9.33 -8.55
CA ASP A 278 1.32 -9.78 -8.90
C ASP A 278 1.30 -10.38 -10.30
N ASP A 279 0.36 -11.33 -10.58
CA ASP A 279 0.30 -12.02 -11.86
C ASP A 279 0.07 -11.03 -13.01
N PRO A 280 0.84 -11.13 -14.11
CA PRO A 280 0.61 -10.32 -15.30
C PRO A 280 -0.73 -10.73 -15.95
N GLY A 281 -1.48 -9.78 -16.48
CA GLY A 281 -2.67 -10.03 -17.30
C GLY A 281 -4.01 -9.62 -16.72
N ARG A 282 -4.14 -9.27 -15.44
CA ARG A 282 -5.34 -8.61 -14.91
C ARG A 282 -5.06 -7.11 -14.69
N ARG A 283 -5.35 -6.33 -15.71
CA ARG A 283 -5.36 -4.85 -15.66
C ARG A 283 -6.58 -4.35 -14.89
N VAL A 284 -6.74 -4.74 -13.65
CA VAL A 284 -7.73 -4.06 -12.81
C VAL A 284 -7.00 -2.90 -12.15
N SER A 285 -7.25 -1.69 -12.62
CA SER A 285 -6.92 -0.50 -11.85
C SER A 285 -7.58 -0.67 -10.49
N SER A 286 -6.81 -0.79 -9.41
CA SER A 286 -7.45 -0.92 -8.11
C SER A 286 -7.72 0.50 -7.59
N VAL A 287 -8.85 1.05 -8.01
CA VAL A 287 -9.38 2.35 -7.55
C VAL A 287 -9.38 2.40 -6.02
N SER A 288 -9.74 1.29 -5.37
CA SER A 288 -9.73 1.18 -3.90
C SER A 288 -8.34 1.41 -3.30
N VAL A 289 -7.26 0.88 -3.91
CA VAL A 289 -5.90 1.10 -3.42
C VAL A 289 -5.48 2.56 -3.59
N GLN A 290 -5.86 3.20 -4.70
CA GLN A 290 -5.54 4.61 -4.94
C GLN A 290 -6.30 5.52 -3.97
N ILE A 291 -7.61 5.34 -3.81
CA ILE A 291 -8.43 6.15 -2.89
C ILE A 291 -7.94 5.95 -1.46
N VAL A 292 -7.88 4.71 -0.97
CA VAL A 292 -7.48 4.43 0.41
C VAL A 292 -6.04 4.88 0.66
N GLY A 293 -5.12 4.62 -0.29
CA GLY A 293 -3.73 5.09 -0.18
C GLY A 293 -3.63 6.60 -0.08
N SER A 294 -4.34 7.35 -0.94
CA SER A 294 -4.35 8.81 -0.90
C SER A 294 -4.96 9.35 0.39
N VAL A 295 -6.10 8.78 0.83
CA VAL A 295 -6.75 9.19 2.09
C VAL A 295 -5.83 8.93 3.29
N LEU A 296 -5.20 7.75 3.36
CA LEU A 296 -4.29 7.41 4.45
C LEU A 296 -3.04 8.30 4.47
N ILE A 297 -2.46 8.59 3.30
CA ILE A 297 -1.26 9.45 3.22
C ILE A 297 -1.63 10.89 3.58
N THR A 298 -2.66 11.46 2.94
CA THR A 298 -3.05 12.86 3.17
C THR A 298 -3.59 13.05 4.59
N GLY A 299 -4.52 12.20 5.02
CA GLY A 299 -5.06 12.23 6.38
C GLY A 299 -3.98 12.00 7.44
N GLY A 300 -3.09 11.02 7.22
CA GLY A 300 -1.98 10.75 8.11
C GLY A 300 -1.04 11.96 8.25
N LEU A 301 -0.69 12.60 7.13
CA LEU A 301 0.13 13.81 7.15
C LEU A 301 -0.54 14.97 7.89
N LEU A 302 -1.83 15.21 7.65
CA LEU A 302 -2.59 16.26 8.34
C LEU A 302 -2.67 16.00 9.85
N LEU A 303 -2.93 14.75 10.27
CA LEU A 303 -2.96 14.38 11.68
C LEU A 303 -1.59 14.51 12.34
N MET A 304 -0.50 14.17 11.65
CA MET A 304 0.86 14.38 12.15
C MET A 304 1.19 15.87 12.30
N LEU A 305 0.83 16.70 11.33
CA LEU A 305 1.03 18.15 11.41
C LEU A 305 0.22 18.76 12.56
N TYR A 306 -1.04 18.33 12.72
CA TYR A 306 -1.86 18.74 13.85
C TYR A 306 -1.25 18.31 15.19
N SER A 307 -0.83 17.05 15.30
CA SER A 307 -0.14 16.54 16.50
C SER A 307 1.12 17.34 16.82
N ALA A 308 1.97 17.60 15.83
CA ALA A 308 3.18 18.41 15.99
C ALA A 308 2.86 19.84 16.43
N TYR A 309 1.82 20.45 15.85
CA TYR A 309 1.36 21.77 16.29
C TYR A 309 0.90 21.77 17.74
N VAL A 310 0.10 20.79 18.16
CA VAL A 310 -0.37 20.69 19.55
C VAL A 310 0.80 20.44 20.50
N ILE A 311 1.75 19.55 20.13
CA ILE A 311 2.97 19.32 20.92
C ILE A 311 3.72 20.64 21.12
N TRP A 312 3.92 21.43 20.05
CA TRP A 312 4.59 22.72 20.16
C TRP A 312 3.87 23.67 21.10
N GLN A 313 2.52 23.69 21.07
CA GLN A 313 1.72 24.52 21.96
C GLN A 313 1.82 24.11 23.43
N VAL A 314 1.91 22.80 23.73
CA VAL A 314 1.91 22.31 25.12
C VAL A 314 3.28 22.37 25.80
N LEU A 315 4.38 22.50 25.04
CA LEU A 315 5.73 22.53 25.60
C LEU A 315 5.91 23.48 26.79
N PRO A 316 5.43 24.75 26.77
CA PRO A 316 5.61 25.67 27.90
C PRO A 316 4.86 25.24 29.16
N GLY A 317 3.81 24.44 29.04
CA GLY A 317 2.98 23.99 30.16
C GLY A 317 3.38 22.66 30.77
N LEU A 318 4.33 21.93 30.16
CA LEU A 318 4.72 20.59 30.63
C LEU A 318 5.37 20.64 32.03
N ASN A 319 6.26 21.61 32.27
CA ASN A 319 7.02 21.70 33.52
C ASN A 319 6.14 22.09 34.72
N VAL A 320 5.02 22.74 34.50
CA VAL A 320 4.04 23.13 35.54
C VAL A 320 2.83 22.22 35.57
N ILE A 321 2.81 21.17 34.74
CA ILE A 321 1.71 20.21 34.62
C ILE A 321 0.36 20.91 34.48
N ALA A 322 0.31 21.95 33.67
CA ALA A 322 -0.92 22.70 33.43
C ALA A 322 -2.01 21.80 32.82
N SER A 323 -3.25 21.93 33.25
CA SER A 323 -4.35 21.06 32.81
C SER A 323 -4.53 21.04 31.30
N TRP A 324 -4.38 22.20 30.65
CA TRP A 324 -4.43 22.31 29.18
C TRP A 324 -3.26 21.59 28.49
N ALA A 325 -2.06 21.60 29.11
CA ALA A 325 -0.91 20.88 28.58
C ALA A 325 -1.08 19.36 28.73
N VAL A 326 -1.66 18.90 29.84
CA VAL A 326 -2.01 17.48 30.04
C VAL A 326 -3.00 17.02 28.95
N GLN A 327 -4.09 17.72 28.76
CA GLN A 327 -5.10 17.36 27.74
C GLN A 327 -4.51 17.42 26.33
N GLY A 328 -3.76 18.45 26.00
CA GLY A 328 -3.09 18.58 24.72
C GLY A 328 -2.06 17.45 24.47
N SER A 329 -1.32 17.03 25.48
CA SER A 329 -0.36 15.91 25.38
C SER A 329 -1.07 14.59 25.10
N ILE A 330 -2.19 14.31 25.77
CA ILE A 330 -3.00 13.11 25.53
C ILE A 330 -3.55 13.10 24.11
N VAL A 331 -4.20 14.20 23.69
CA VAL A 331 -4.80 14.33 22.36
C VAL A 331 -3.72 14.18 21.28
N SER A 332 -2.61 14.91 21.40
CA SER A 332 -1.54 14.86 20.41
C SER A 332 -0.85 13.50 20.33
N SER A 333 -0.74 12.76 21.44
CA SER A 333 -0.21 11.40 21.44
C SER A 333 -1.08 10.44 20.65
N VAL A 334 -2.38 10.40 20.93
CA VAL A 334 -3.33 9.51 20.25
C VAL A 334 -3.45 9.89 18.78
N VAL A 335 -3.62 11.18 18.48
CA VAL A 335 -3.69 11.68 17.09
C VAL A 335 -2.38 11.43 16.34
N GLY A 336 -1.23 11.58 17.00
CA GLY A 336 0.08 11.29 16.44
C GLY A 336 0.25 9.82 16.06
N ILE A 337 -0.18 8.90 16.94
CA ILE A 337 -0.16 7.45 16.65
C ILE A 337 -1.05 7.12 15.45
N ILE A 338 -2.27 7.68 15.42
CA ILE A 338 -3.18 7.49 14.27
C ILE A 338 -2.54 8.06 12.99
N GLY A 339 -1.99 9.27 13.06
CA GLY A 339 -1.37 9.95 11.92
C GLY A 339 -0.17 9.20 11.37
N VAL A 340 0.78 8.79 12.24
CA VAL A 340 1.95 8.00 11.86
C VAL A 340 1.55 6.65 11.27
N THR A 341 0.58 5.97 11.89
CA THR A 341 0.11 4.68 11.37
C THR A 341 -0.56 4.84 10.00
N ALA A 342 -1.44 5.83 9.84
CA ALA A 342 -2.10 6.10 8.57
C ALA A 342 -1.10 6.43 7.47
N LEU A 343 -0.15 7.34 7.72
CA LEU A 343 0.90 7.68 6.75
C LEU A 343 1.75 6.46 6.40
N ALA A 344 2.21 5.70 7.40
CA ALA A 344 3.06 4.53 7.21
C ALA A 344 2.37 3.43 6.39
N PHE A 345 1.12 3.08 6.74
CA PHE A 345 0.33 2.09 6.00
C PHE A 345 -0.09 2.58 4.62
N GLY A 346 -0.40 3.87 4.47
CA GLY A 346 -0.69 4.49 3.18
C GLY A 346 0.51 4.43 2.22
N LEU A 347 1.70 4.81 2.69
CA LEU A 347 2.94 4.70 1.93
C LEU A 347 3.28 3.25 1.59
N LEU A 348 3.15 2.34 2.56
CA LEU A 348 3.38 0.92 2.32
C LEU A 348 2.41 0.37 1.27
N LEU A 349 1.12 0.72 1.34
CA LEU A 349 0.10 0.32 0.37
C LEU A 349 0.44 0.82 -1.04
N ALA A 350 0.80 2.10 -1.17
CA ALA A 350 1.17 2.72 -2.44
C ALA A 350 2.46 2.09 -3.02
N LEU A 351 3.51 1.97 -2.22
CA LEU A 351 4.79 1.41 -2.66
C LEU A 351 4.67 -0.09 -2.98
N ARG A 352 3.90 -0.85 -2.19
CA ARG A 352 3.61 -2.25 -2.51
C ARG A 352 2.85 -2.38 -3.81
N HIS A 353 1.90 -1.48 -4.08
CA HIS A 353 1.15 -1.48 -5.34
C HIS A 353 2.08 -1.26 -6.54
N ILE A 354 2.96 -0.26 -6.47
CA ILE A 354 3.91 0.06 -7.55
C ILE A 354 4.95 -1.05 -7.73
N THR A 355 5.47 -1.62 -6.63
CA THR A 355 6.51 -2.66 -6.66
C THR A 355 5.97 -4.00 -7.17
N ALA A 356 4.69 -4.31 -6.89
CA ALA A 356 4.07 -5.55 -7.33
C ALA A 356 3.47 -5.47 -8.74
N ALA A 357 3.29 -4.26 -9.30
CA ALA A 357 2.72 -4.09 -10.62
C ALA A 357 3.76 -4.39 -11.71
N PRO A 358 3.43 -5.24 -12.72
CA PRO A 358 4.30 -5.44 -13.87
C PRO A 358 4.45 -4.13 -14.67
N LEU A 359 5.63 -3.89 -15.23
CA LEU A 359 5.91 -2.75 -16.09
C LEU A 359 5.01 -2.79 -17.33
N SER A 360 4.28 -1.71 -17.61
CA SER A 360 3.76 -1.46 -18.94
C SER A 360 4.84 -0.79 -19.80
N ARG A 361 4.84 -1.02 -21.12
CA ARG A 361 5.84 -0.48 -22.08
C ARG A 361 6.02 1.04 -22.03
N LEU A 362 5.13 1.80 -21.42
CA LEU A 362 5.15 3.27 -21.33
C LEU A 362 5.78 3.83 -20.03
N GLY A 363 6.36 3.01 -19.18
CA GLY A 363 7.46 3.35 -18.25
C GLY A 363 7.17 4.27 -17.07
N LEU A 364 6.26 5.21 -17.08
CA LEU A 364 6.17 6.27 -16.05
C LEU A 364 4.87 6.34 -15.27
N ILE A 365 3.77 5.93 -15.87
CA ILE A 365 2.45 5.93 -15.23
C ILE A 365 1.80 4.60 -15.62
N GLY A 366 1.03 3.97 -14.75
CA GLY A 366 0.40 2.68 -15.03
C GLY A 366 -0.21 2.62 -16.43
N ALA A 367 -0.26 1.41 -17.03
CA ALA A 367 -0.82 1.25 -18.37
C ALA A 367 -2.15 2.00 -18.49
N PRO A 368 -2.42 2.66 -19.61
CA PRO A 368 -3.72 3.27 -19.86
C PRO A 368 -4.82 2.24 -19.66
N PRO A 369 -6.03 2.62 -19.21
CA PRO A 369 -7.13 1.71 -19.09
C PRO A 369 -7.33 1.01 -20.44
N ALA A 370 -7.63 -0.29 -20.39
CA ALA A 370 -7.96 -1.02 -21.62
C ALA A 370 -9.07 -0.25 -22.35
N PRO A 371 -8.99 -0.12 -23.68
CA PRO A 371 -10.07 0.48 -24.43
C PRO A 371 -11.37 -0.25 -24.08
N PRO A 372 -12.50 0.46 -23.98
CA PRO A 372 -13.78 -0.18 -23.71
C PRO A 372 -13.95 -1.30 -24.72
N VAL A 373 -14.27 -2.49 -24.23
CA VAL A 373 -14.65 -3.60 -25.11
C VAL A 373 -15.78 -3.06 -25.96
N GLN A 374 -15.55 -2.92 -27.27
CA GLN A 374 -16.60 -2.52 -28.19
C GLN A 374 -17.75 -3.49 -27.96
N GLY A 375 -18.82 -2.99 -27.36
CA GLY A 375 -20.00 -3.77 -27.04
C GLY A 375 -20.43 -4.49 -28.31
N ALA A 376 -20.68 -5.79 -28.20
CA ALA A 376 -21.36 -6.53 -29.20
C ALA A 376 -22.55 -5.68 -29.67
N GLN A 377 -22.51 -5.24 -30.92
CA GLN A 377 -23.64 -4.58 -31.53
C GLN A 377 -24.86 -5.49 -31.31
N ARG A 378 -25.75 -5.11 -30.41
CA ARG A 378 -27.04 -5.71 -30.29
C ARG A 378 -27.70 -5.51 -31.66
N GLY A 379 -27.70 -6.57 -32.45
CA GLY A 379 -28.50 -6.65 -33.65
C GLY A 379 -29.94 -6.41 -33.23
N THR A 380 -30.45 -5.24 -33.52
CA THR A 380 -31.87 -4.95 -33.57
C THR A 380 -32.46 -5.78 -34.73
N ARG A 381 -33.25 -6.77 -34.40
CA ARG A 381 -34.31 -7.27 -35.23
C ARG A 381 -35.63 -6.85 -34.63
#